data_442211d513e4b399229c10d86f447370
#
_entry.id   442211d513e4b399229c10d86f447370
#
_cell.length_a   1.000
_cell.length_b   1.000
_cell.length_c   1.000
_cell.angle_alpha   90.00
_cell.angle_beta   90.00
_cell.angle_gamma   90.00
#
_symmetry.space_group_name_H-M   'P 1'
#
loop_
_entity.id
_entity.type
_entity.pdbx_description
1 polymer ?
#
loop_
_entity_poly.entity_id
_entity_poly.type
_entity_poly.pdbx_seq_one_letter_code
_entity_poly.pdbx_strand_id
1 'polypeptide(L)'
;MYAVGRIVIWVPKDSPIDVGSLGIKALQHPSVKRIAIANPKHAPYGRAAVAAMEHFKVHDAVKDKLVLGENISQTAQFVQTGGADIGIIALSLAVAPAMKESGSYWEIPLEAYPRLEQGAVVLKAAKDVKTARAFLDFIKGPEGTAVLKRYGFFLHAKTVP
;
A
#
# COMPACT_ATOMS: atom_id res chain seq x y z
N MET A 1 7.75 13.55 9.53
CA MET A 1 7.01 12.94 8.42
C MET A 1 7.58 13.44 7.09
N TYR A 2 7.67 12.57 6.06
CA TYR A 2 8.20 12.95 4.75
C TYR A 2 7.28 12.56 3.59
N ALA A 3 6.36 11.60 3.79
CA ALA A 3 5.42 11.15 2.78
C ALA A 3 4.16 10.52 3.41
N VAL A 4 3.13 10.34 2.60
CA VAL A 4 1.92 9.60 2.94
C VAL A 4 1.74 8.48 1.94
N GLY A 5 1.67 7.23 2.44
CA GLY A 5 1.44 6.04 1.63
C GLY A 5 -0.02 5.93 1.17
N ARG A 6 -0.23 5.07 0.15
CA ARG A 6 -1.56 4.78 -0.41
C ARG A 6 -1.74 3.29 -0.57
N ILE A 7 -2.96 2.81 -0.51
CA ILE A 7 -3.31 1.41 -0.77
C ILE A 7 -4.17 1.29 -2.03
N VAL A 8 -4.00 0.14 -2.68
CA VAL A 8 -4.70 -0.23 -3.91
C VAL A 8 -5.20 -1.66 -3.82
N ILE A 9 -6.27 -1.97 -4.52
CA ILE A 9 -6.64 -3.34 -4.84
C ILE A 9 -5.91 -3.73 -6.11
N TRP A 10 -5.17 -4.82 -6.09
CA TRP A 10 -4.35 -5.30 -7.20
C TRP A 10 -4.71 -6.73 -7.58
N VAL A 11 -4.74 -6.99 -8.88
CA VAL A 11 -4.95 -8.32 -9.47
C VAL A 11 -3.88 -8.62 -10.50
N PRO A 12 -3.50 -9.90 -10.69
CA PRO A 12 -2.61 -10.32 -11.78
C PRO A 12 -3.19 -10.00 -13.16
N LYS A 13 -2.33 -9.88 -14.17
CA LYS A 13 -2.69 -9.51 -15.54
C LYS A 13 -3.67 -10.49 -16.20
N ASP A 14 -3.59 -11.77 -15.84
CA ASP A 14 -4.45 -12.85 -16.34
C ASP A 14 -5.72 -13.07 -15.50
N SER A 15 -5.95 -12.21 -14.50
CA SER A 15 -7.17 -12.27 -13.69
C SER A 15 -8.41 -11.95 -14.53
N PRO A 16 -9.53 -12.69 -14.33
CA PRO A 16 -10.81 -12.37 -14.96
C PRO A 16 -11.50 -11.15 -14.34
N ILE A 17 -10.90 -10.53 -13.32
CA ILE A 17 -11.49 -9.46 -12.53
C ILE A 17 -11.09 -8.10 -13.12
N ASP A 18 -12.06 -7.36 -13.63
CA ASP A 18 -11.88 -5.95 -14.00
C ASP A 18 -11.92 -5.07 -12.74
N VAL A 19 -10.76 -4.95 -12.10
CA VAL A 19 -10.63 -4.19 -10.85
C VAL A 19 -10.93 -2.70 -11.04
N GLY A 20 -10.64 -2.16 -12.21
CA GLY A 20 -10.92 -0.75 -12.54
C GLY A 20 -12.41 -0.41 -12.54
N SER A 21 -13.24 -1.28 -13.10
CA SER A 21 -14.68 -1.11 -13.14
C SER A 21 -15.38 -1.49 -11.84
N LEU A 22 -14.88 -2.52 -11.15
CA LEU A 22 -15.51 -3.05 -9.93
C LEU A 22 -15.13 -2.29 -8.67
N GLY A 23 -13.93 -1.70 -8.62
CA GLY A 23 -13.43 -1.05 -7.43
C GLY A 23 -13.40 -1.99 -6.23
N ILE A 24 -13.91 -1.56 -5.08
CA ILE A 24 -13.96 -2.36 -3.86
C ILE A 24 -14.78 -3.66 -4.02
N LYS A 25 -15.79 -3.67 -4.89
CA LYS A 25 -16.60 -4.86 -5.16
C LYS A 25 -15.82 -6.00 -5.80
N ALA A 26 -14.64 -5.71 -6.36
CA ALA A 26 -13.74 -6.74 -6.86
C ALA A 26 -13.38 -7.80 -5.80
N LEU A 27 -13.31 -7.42 -4.52
CA LEU A 27 -13.08 -8.35 -3.41
C LEU A 27 -14.18 -9.39 -3.23
N GLN A 28 -15.40 -9.08 -3.68
CA GLN A 28 -16.57 -9.97 -3.61
C GLN A 28 -16.83 -10.74 -4.90
N HIS A 29 -15.95 -10.58 -5.92
CA HIS A 29 -16.12 -11.30 -7.19
C HIS A 29 -16.16 -12.81 -6.96
N PRO A 30 -17.04 -13.58 -7.66
CA PRO A 30 -17.21 -15.02 -7.42
C PRO A 30 -15.93 -15.85 -7.60
N SER A 31 -15.00 -15.42 -8.45
CA SER A 31 -13.70 -16.09 -8.63
C SER A 31 -12.71 -15.89 -7.48
N VAL A 32 -12.97 -14.93 -6.57
CA VAL A 32 -12.08 -14.63 -5.44
C VAL A 32 -12.29 -15.63 -4.31
N LYS A 33 -11.27 -16.43 -4.06
CA LYS A 33 -11.20 -17.38 -2.94
C LYS A 33 -10.24 -16.92 -1.85
N ARG A 34 -9.17 -16.21 -2.21
CA ARG A 34 -8.14 -15.73 -1.30
C ARG A 34 -7.81 -14.27 -1.58
N ILE A 35 -7.84 -13.47 -0.53
CA ILE A 35 -7.56 -12.03 -0.54
C ILE A 35 -6.35 -11.78 0.34
N ALA A 36 -5.24 -11.31 -0.22
CA ALA A 36 -4.05 -10.98 0.56
C ALA A 36 -4.16 -9.57 1.15
N ILE A 37 -3.92 -9.47 2.46
CA ILE A 37 -3.68 -8.21 3.17
C ILE A 37 -2.48 -8.37 4.11
N ALA A 38 -1.83 -7.28 4.47
CA ALA A 38 -0.83 -7.33 5.54
C ALA A 38 -1.52 -7.56 6.89
N ASN A 39 -0.85 -8.23 7.81
CA ASN A 39 -1.44 -8.57 9.11
C ASN A 39 -1.78 -7.30 9.91
N PRO A 40 -3.06 -7.00 10.17
CA PRO A 40 -3.47 -5.75 10.83
C PRO A 40 -3.00 -5.64 12.29
N LYS A 41 -2.61 -6.76 12.93
CA LYS A 41 -2.10 -6.74 14.31
C LYS A 41 -0.82 -5.90 14.45
N HIS A 42 0.04 -5.89 13.44
CA HIS A 42 1.32 -5.18 13.50
C HIS A 42 1.67 -4.35 12.26
N ALA A 43 0.98 -4.56 11.13
CA ALA A 43 1.27 -3.83 9.89
C ALA A 43 0.29 -2.66 9.67
N PRO A 44 0.80 -1.40 9.54
CA PRO A 44 -0.07 -0.23 9.28
C PRO A 44 -0.91 -0.38 8.00
N TYR A 45 -0.34 -0.93 6.94
CA TYR A 45 -1.05 -1.17 5.68
C TYR A 45 -2.18 -2.21 5.83
N GLY A 46 -2.02 -3.19 6.73
CA GLY A 46 -3.07 -4.15 7.07
C GLY A 46 -4.24 -3.49 7.80
N ARG A 47 -3.94 -2.61 8.77
CA ARG A 47 -4.98 -1.82 9.45
C ARG A 47 -5.75 -0.91 8.47
N ALA A 48 -5.04 -0.29 7.52
CA ALA A 48 -5.66 0.50 6.49
C ALA A 48 -6.56 -0.33 5.56
N ALA A 49 -6.13 -1.55 5.20
CA ALA A 49 -6.93 -2.47 4.38
C ALA A 49 -8.24 -2.87 5.09
N VAL A 50 -8.17 -3.23 6.38
CA VAL A 50 -9.36 -3.56 7.18
C VAL A 50 -10.29 -2.35 7.27
N ALA A 51 -9.76 -1.17 7.62
CA ALA A 51 -10.56 0.06 7.72
C ALA A 51 -11.27 0.39 6.40
N ALA A 52 -10.60 0.24 5.26
CA ALA A 52 -11.20 0.45 3.95
C ALA A 52 -12.34 -0.55 3.67
N MET A 53 -12.12 -1.83 3.96
CA MET A 53 -13.18 -2.85 3.81
C MET A 53 -14.38 -2.59 4.72
N GLU A 54 -14.16 -2.10 5.94
CA GLU A 54 -15.22 -1.69 6.89
C GLU A 54 -15.96 -0.45 6.41
N HIS A 55 -15.24 0.56 5.93
CA HIS A 55 -15.81 1.79 5.36
C HIS A 55 -16.81 1.48 4.24
N PHE A 56 -16.46 0.57 3.35
CA PHE A 56 -17.33 0.13 2.25
C PHE A 56 -18.29 -1.01 2.63
N LYS A 57 -18.29 -1.44 3.89
CA LYS A 57 -19.17 -2.52 4.42
C LYS A 57 -19.02 -3.86 3.69
N VAL A 58 -17.82 -4.17 3.22
CA VAL A 58 -17.51 -5.45 2.56
C VAL A 58 -16.73 -6.42 3.45
N HIS A 59 -16.16 -5.96 4.56
CA HIS A 59 -15.29 -6.75 5.42
C HIS A 59 -15.94 -8.06 5.88
N ASP A 60 -17.17 -8.01 6.41
CA ASP A 60 -17.85 -9.21 6.91
C ASP A 60 -18.12 -10.26 5.83
N ALA A 61 -18.32 -9.83 4.59
CA ALA A 61 -18.56 -10.72 3.46
C ALA A 61 -17.28 -11.42 2.97
N VAL A 62 -16.10 -10.90 3.30
CA VAL A 62 -14.82 -11.40 2.76
C VAL A 62 -13.82 -11.85 3.82
N LYS A 63 -14.07 -11.62 5.10
CA LYS A 63 -13.12 -11.87 6.19
C LYS A 63 -12.57 -13.30 6.23
N ASP A 64 -13.40 -14.29 5.87
CA ASP A 64 -13.00 -15.70 5.85
C ASP A 64 -12.10 -16.08 4.67
N LYS A 65 -11.93 -15.16 3.70
CA LYS A 65 -11.04 -15.32 2.55
C LYS A 65 -9.68 -14.65 2.74
N LEU A 66 -9.45 -13.97 3.88
CA LEU A 66 -8.24 -13.19 4.10
C LEU A 66 -7.03 -14.08 4.33
N VAL A 67 -5.96 -13.81 3.59
CA VAL A 67 -4.62 -14.38 3.77
C VAL A 67 -3.71 -13.26 4.28
N LEU A 68 -3.09 -13.48 5.44
CA LEU A 68 -2.31 -12.46 6.13
C LEU A 68 -0.82 -12.58 5.82
N GLY A 69 -0.25 -11.54 5.20
CA GLY A 69 1.19 -11.39 5.05
C GLY A 69 1.79 -10.73 6.31
N GLU A 70 2.99 -11.12 6.70
CA GLU A 70 3.70 -10.53 7.84
C GLU A 70 3.95 -9.02 7.64
N ASN A 71 4.11 -8.60 6.40
CA ASN A 71 4.30 -7.21 6.00
C ASN A 71 3.70 -6.97 4.61
N ILE A 72 3.72 -5.71 4.16
CA ILE A 72 3.12 -5.31 2.89
C ILE A 72 3.86 -5.89 1.67
N SER A 73 5.17 -6.15 1.77
CA SER A 73 5.94 -6.75 0.68
C SER A 73 5.60 -8.22 0.49
N GLN A 74 5.45 -9.00 1.57
CA GLN A 74 5.00 -10.38 1.51
C GLN A 74 3.56 -10.48 0.98
N THR A 75 2.70 -9.53 1.37
CA THR A 75 1.34 -9.43 0.85
C THR A 75 1.33 -9.29 -0.68
N ALA A 76 2.16 -8.38 -1.21
CA ALA A 76 2.32 -8.21 -2.65
C ALA A 76 2.86 -9.48 -3.33
N GLN A 77 3.80 -10.16 -2.69
CA GLN A 77 4.33 -11.44 -3.19
C GLN A 77 3.25 -12.51 -3.30
N PHE A 78 2.33 -12.61 -2.33
CA PHE A 78 1.24 -13.59 -2.39
C PHE A 78 0.37 -13.41 -3.63
N VAL A 79 -0.03 -12.18 -3.97
CA VAL A 79 -0.84 -11.96 -5.18
C VAL A 79 -0.02 -12.11 -6.46
N GLN A 80 1.24 -11.72 -6.45
CA GLN A 80 2.12 -11.81 -7.62
C GLN A 80 2.44 -13.27 -7.99
N THR A 81 2.55 -14.16 -7.01
CA THR A 81 2.90 -15.58 -7.21
C THR A 81 1.69 -16.53 -7.23
N GLY A 82 0.47 -16.02 -7.17
CA GLY A 82 -0.75 -16.83 -7.15
C GLY A 82 -1.10 -17.43 -5.78
N GLY A 83 -0.43 -17.01 -4.71
CA GLY A 83 -0.80 -17.35 -3.33
C GLY A 83 -2.12 -16.74 -2.89
N ALA A 84 -2.57 -15.67 -3.55
CA ALA A 84 -3.90 -15.10 -3.45
C ALA A 84 -4.40 -14.63 -4.81
N ASP A 85 -5.71 -14.54 -4.99
CA ASP A 85 -6.34 -14.16 -6.25
C ASP A 85 -6.35 -12.65 -6.46
N ILE A 86 -6.39 -11.91 -5.36
CA ILE A 86 -6.47 -10.45 -5.29
C ILE A 86 -5.83 -10.00 -3.98
N GLY A 87 -5.35 -8.76 -3.91
CA GLY A 87 -4.78 -8.25 -2.67
C GLY A 87 -4.94 -6.75 -2.52
N ILE A 88 -4.91 -6.30 -1.25
CA ILE A 88 -4.79 -4.89 -0.92
C ILE A 88 -3.33 -4.64 -0.57
N ILE A 89 -2.63 -3.92 -1.45
CA ILE A 89 -1.20 -3.67 -1.35
C ILE A 89 -0.86 -2.17 -1.37
N ALA A 90 0.39 -1.83 -1.13
CA ALA A 90 0.84 -0.45 -1.26
C ALA A 90 0.89 -0.04 -2.75
N LEU A 91 0.43 1.17 -3.07
CA LEU A 91 0.55 1.73 -4.42
C LEU A 91 2.01 1.74 -4.88
N SER A 92 2.95 2.04 -3.99
CA SER A 92 4.37 2.06 -4.30
C SER A 92 4.93 0.71 -4.80
N LEU A 93 4.33 -0.40 -4.39
CA LEU A 93 4.67 -1.73 -4.91
C LEU A 93 3.98 -1.98 -6.26
N ALA A 94 2.70 -1.61 -6.38
CA ALA A 94 1.95 -1.79 -7.63
C ALA A 94 2.57 -1.05 -8.83
N VAL A 95 3.15 0.14 -8.60
CA VAL A 95 3.80 0.94 -9.66
C VAL A 95 5.30 0.65 -9.82
N ALA A 96 5.87 -0.17 -8.93
CA ALA A 96 7.28 -0.57 -9.04
C ALA A 96 7.51 -1.42 -10.30
N PRO A 97 8.70 -1.36 -10.92
CA PRO A 97 9.00 -2.10 -12.14
C PRO A 97 8.67 -3.60 -12.09
N ALA A 98 8.85 -4.22 -10.91
CA ALA A 98 8.57 -5.64 -10.70
C ALA A 98 7.09 -6.03 -10.81
N MET A 99 6.15 -5.08 -10.59
CA MET A 99 4.72 -5.36 -10.57
C MET A 99 3.93 -4.59 -11.62
N LYS A 100 4.44 -3.45 -12.09
CA LYS A 100 3.74 -2.52 -12.98
C LYS A 100 3.16 -3.18 -14.22
N GLU A 101 3.92 -4.09 -14.85
CA GLU A 101 3.52 -4.77 -16.09
C GLU A 101 2.83 -6.12 -15.85
N SER A 102 2.77 -6.58 -14.59
CA SER A 102 2.27 -7.92 -14.24
C SER A 102 0.85 -7.94 -13.70
N GLY A 103 0.19 -6.80 -13.60
CA GLY A 103 -1.18 -6.71 -13.09
C GLY A 103 -1.84 -5.37 -13.31
N SER A 104 -3.03 -5.24 -12.75
CA SER A 104 -3.84 -4.01 -12.75
C SER A 104 -4.26 -3.68 -11.33
N TYR A 105 -4.56 -2.41 -11.09
CA TYR A 105 -5.00 -1.98 -9.76
C TYR A 105 -6.08 -0.90 -9.83
N TRP A 106 -6.81 -0.79 -8.72
CA TRP A 106 -7.72 0.31 -8.42
C TRP A 106 -7.31 0.97 -7.11
N GLU A 107 -7.18 2.29 -7.13
CA GLU A 107 -6.79 3.04 -5.94
C GLU A 107 -7.96 3.18 -4.96
N ILE A 108 -7.75 2.77 -3.72
CA ILE A 108 -8.74 2.96 -2.66
C ILE A 108 -8.77 4.43 -2.27
N PRO A 109 -9.95 5.09 -2.23
CA PRO A 109 -10.08 6.48 -1.82
C PRO A 109 -9.48 6.75 -0.44
N LEU A 110 -8.79 7.89 -0.29
CA LEU A 110 -8.05 8.23 0.93
C LEU A 110 -8.93 8.40 2.16
N GLU A 111 -10.19 8.79 1.97
CA GLU A 111 -11.16 8.92 3.05
C GLU A 111 -11.61 7.58 3.63
N ALA A 112 -11.33 6.47 2.95
CA ALA A 112 -11.74 5.13 3.38
C ALA A 112 -10.83 4.51 4.45
N TYR A 113 -9.68 5.11 4.75
CA TYR A 113 -8.72 4.57 5.72
C TYR A 113 -7.88 5.66 6.39
N PRO A 114 -7.32 5.39 7.60
CA PRO A 114 -6.42 6.34 8.27
C PRO A 114 -5.19 6.64 7.43
N ARG A 115 -4.70 7.88 7.49
CA ARG A 115 -3.50 8.31 6.76
C ARG A 115 -2.30 7.45 7.11
N LEU A 116 -1.61 6.97 6.09
CA LEU A 116 -0.40 6.16 6.19
C LEU A 116 0.85 7.05 6.17
N GLU A 117 1.04 7.81 7.24
CA GLU A 117 2.14 8.76 7.37
C GLU A 117 3.49 8.05 7.51
N GLN A 118 4.46 8.44 6.68
CA GLN A 118 5.81 7.90 6.69
C GLN A 118 6.72 8.87 7.44
N GLY A 119 7.30 8.41 8.53
CA GLY A 119 8.23 9.17 9.36
C GLY A 119 9.64 8.57 9.37
N ALA A 120 10.61 9.40 9.64
CA ALA A 120 11.98 8.96 9.91
C ALA A 120 12.58 9.81 11.02
N VAL A 121 13.47 9.21 11.81
CA VAL A 121 14.20 9.85 12.91
C VAL A 121 15.66 9.45 12.85
N VAL A 122 16.53 10.35 13.32
CA VAL A 122 17.93 10.03 13.56
C VAL A 122 18.07 9.52 15.00
N LEU A 123 18.56 8.31 15.17
CA LEU A 123 18.74 7.70 16.48
C LEU A 123 19.85 8.42 17.25
N LYS A 124 19.71 8.52 18.59
CA LYS A 124 20.77 9.06 19.47
C LYS A 124 22.08 8.28 19.36
N ALA A 125 22.01 6.98 19.08
CA ALA A 125 23.16 6.09 18.91
C ALA A 125 23.71 6.06 17.47
N ALA A 126 23.28 6.93 16.57
CA ALA A 126 23.81 7.00 15.22
C ALA A 126 25.31 7.32 15.25
N LYS A 127 26.11 6.50 14.56
CA LYS A 127 27.57 6.69 14.49
C LYS A 127 27.96 7.95 13.73
N ASP A 128 27.17 8.32 12.71
CA ASP A 128 27.34 9.55 11.93
C ASP A 128 26.01 10.29 11.80
N VAL A 129 25.77 11.16 12.77
CA VAL A 129 24.55 12.01 12.83
C VAL A 129 24.49 12.98 11.66
N LYS A 130 25.65 13.48 11.18
CA LYS A 130 25.72 14.44 10.08
C LYS A 130 25.22 13.79 8.77
N THR A 131 25.75 12.64 8.43
CA THR A 131 25.31 11.87 7.24
C THR A 131 23.85 11.44 7.36
N ALA A 132 23.40 10.99 8.52
CA ALA A 132 22.00 10.62 8.74
C ALA A 132 21.05 11.82 8.52
N ARG A 133 21.40 13.02 8.97
CA ARG A 133 20.63 14.26 8.71
C ARG A 133 20.65 14.62 7.24
N ALA A 134 21.80 14.59 6.58
CA ALA A 134 21.92 14.87 5.15
C ALA A 134 21.05 13.93 4.33
N PHE A 135 20.92 12.65 4.71
CA PHE A 135 20.02 11.72 4.04
C PHE A 135 18.54 12.10 4.22
N LEU A 136 18.13 12.53 5.42
CA LEU A 136 16.76 13.02 5.64
C LEU A 136 16.46 14.27 4.84
N ASP A 137 17.42 15.18 4.72
CA ASP A 137 17.29 16.40 3.91
C ASP A 137 17.21 16.05 2.42
N PHE A 138 17.99 15.07 1.95
CA PHE A 138 17.90 14.55 0.58
C PHE A 138 16.50 13.98 0.28
N ILE A 139 15.94 13.14 1.17
CA ILE A 139 14.58 12.58 0.98
C ILE A 139 13.54 13.69 0.82
N LYS A 140 13.68 14.80 1.56
CA LYS A 140 12.78 15.97 1.52
C LYS A 140 13.14 16.97 0.40
N GLY A 141 14.29 16.82 -0.19
CA GLY A 141 14.79 17.66 -1.28
C GLY A 141 14.12 17.34 -2.63
N PRO A 142 14.46 18.10 -3.69
CA PRO A 142 13.83 17.95 -5.01
C PRO A 142 13.94 16.53 -5.58
N GLU A 143 15.12 15.92 -5.48
CA GLU A 143 15.37 14.56 -6.01
C GLU A 143 14.60 13.49 -5.25
N GLY A 144 14.68 13.49 -3.92
CA GLY A 144 13.95 12.56 -3.07
C GLY A 144 12.44 12.66 -3.26
N THR A 145 11.93 13.89 -3.31
CA THR A 145 10.48 14.11 -3.53
C THR A 145 10.03 13.72 -4.93
N ALA A 146 10.88 13.87 -5.95
CA ALA A 146 10.59 13.36 -7.30
C ALA A 146 10.46 11.82 -7.32
N VAL A 147 11.35 11.12 -6.60
CA VAL A 147 11.26 9.66 -6.44
C VAL A 147 9.99 9.28 -5.70
N LEU A 148 9.69 9.91 -4.56
CA LEU A 148 8.48 9.62 -3.79
C LEU A 148 7.20 9.80 -4.64
N LYS A 149 7.09 10.89 -5.39
CA LYS A 149 5.96 11.13 -6.30
C LYS A 149 5.84 10.03 -7.37
N ARG A 150 6.97 9.62 -7.97
CA ARG A 150 7.00 8.57 -8.99
C ARG A 150 6.48 7.23 -8.45
N TYR A 151 6.69 6.96 -7.17
CA TYR A 151 6.17 5.77 -6.50
C TYR A 151 4.81 5.98 -5.81
N GLY A 152 4.08 7.05 -6.19
CA GLY A 152 2.70 7.26 -5.78
C GLY A 152 2.50 7.74 -4.34
N PHE A 153 3.56 8.18 -3.66
CA PHE A 153 3.42 8.82 -2.35
C PHE A 153 2.90 10.24 -2.47
N PHE A 154 1.99 10.63 -1.58
CA PHE A 154 1.71 12.03 -1.36
C PHE A 154 2.84 12.66 -0.53
N LEU A 155 3.20 13.86 -0.92
CA LEU A 155 4.11 14.67 -0.12
C LEU A 155 3.29 15.48 0.88
N HIS A 156 3.84 15.64 2.07
CA HIS A 156 3.29 16.61 3.01
C HIS A 156 3.47 18.01 2.39
N ALA A 157 2.38 18.67 2.06
CA ALA A 157 2.45 20.10 1.78
C ALA A 157 3.04 20.76 3.03
N LYS A 158 4.20 21.41 2.90
CA LYS A 158 4.67 22.30 3.96
C LYS A 158 3.51 23.26 4.21
N THR A 159 2.85 23.15 5.36
CA THR A 159 2.13 24.28 5.91
C THR A 159 3.20 25.34 6.10
N VAL A 160 3.27 26.28 5.15
CA VAL A 160 4.01 27.51 5.32
C VAL A 160 3.35 28.20 6.50
N PRO A 161 4.12 28.61 7.53
CA PRO A 161 3.57 29.31 8.67
C PRO A 161 2.93 30.62 8.27
#